data_e0aa7b0300c548c6aca95f435c6261d9
#
_entry.id   e0aa7b0300c548c6aca95f435c6261d9
#
_cell.length_a   1.000
_cell.length_b   1.000
_cell.length_c   1.000
_cell.angle_alpha   90.00
_cell.angle_beta   90.00
_cell.angle_gamma   90.00
#
_symmetry.space_group_name_H-M   'P 1'
#
loop_
_entity.id
_entity.type
_entity.pdbx_description
1 polymer ?
#
loop_
_entity_poly.entity_id
_entity_poly.type
_entity_poly.pdbx_seq_one_letter_code
_entity_poly.pdbx_strand_id
1 'polypeptide(L)'
;MGKAVIAIHGGAGAISRAQMTPEREREYVAALSTIVESGQKMLAAGASALDAVTEAVRLLEECPLFNAGMGAVFTRDQTHELDACVMDGYSLQAGAVAGVKHLRNPVLAARLVLEKSPHVLLIGEGAENFAISHGMARVDNDLFSTPERLLQLQEAKAGGEIILDHHAAPLDERQKMGTVGAVALDLAGNLAAATSTGGMTNKLPGRVGDSPLPGAGCYANNASVAVSCTGTGEVFMRTLAAYDIAALMEYGQLSLYSACERVVMEKLPALGGSGGLIAVDREGNVVLPFNSEGMYRAWCNAGDTPTIGIYRE
;
A
#
# COMPACT_ATOMS: atom_id res chain seq x y z
N MET A 1 -3.78 4.02 29.53
CA MET A 1 -4.35 4.26 28.20
C MET A 1 -3.46 3.56 27.21
N GLY A 2 -4.02 2.72 26.32
CA GLY A 2 -3.25 2.06 25.28
C GLY A 2 -2.56 3.08 24.37
N LYS A 3 -1.39 2.74 23.81
CA LYS A 3 -0.72 3.58 22.82
C LYS A 3 -1.41 3.35 21.46
N ALA A 4 -2.15 4.35 20.98
CA ALA A 4 -2.58 4.33 19.60
C ALA A 4 -1.44 4.80 18.69
N VAL A 5 -1.26 4.15 17.55
CA VAL A 5 -0.19 4.47 16.58
C VAL A 5 -0.68 4.22 15.15
N ILE A 6 -0.19 5.03 14.24
CA ILE A 6 -0.38 4.86 12.79
C ILE A 6 0.96 4.92 12.08
N ALA A 7 1.16 4.06 11.09
CA ALA A 7 2.24 4.15 10.12
C ALA A 7 1.66 4.15 8.70
N ILE A 8 2.30 4.91 7.80
CA ILE A 8 1.93 5.00 6.39
C ILE A 8 3.15 4.81 5.50
N HIS A 9 2.93 4.32 4.28
CA HIS A 9 3.92 4.36 3.21
C HIS A 9 3.34 4.91 1.91
N GLY A 10 4.18 5.61 1.16
CA GLY A 10 3.90 6.11 -0.19
C GLY A 10 4.61 5.31 -1.28
N GLY A 11 5.14 4.13 -0.94
CA GLY A 11 5.82 3.25 -1.87
C GLY A 11 7.31 3.09 -1.62
N ALA A 12 7.84 1.93 -2.03
CA ALA A 12 9.27 1.61 -2.02
C ALA A 12 9.78 1.37 -3.44
N GLY A 13 11.03 1.76 -3.72
CA GLY A 13 11.62 1.58 -5.06
C GLY A 13 12.96 2.28 -5.23
N ALA A 14 13.32 2.56 -6.48
CA ALA A 14 14.51 3.30 -6.88
C ALA A 14 14.36 4.80 -6.57
N ILE A 15 14.40 5.15 -5.30
CA ILE A 15 14.28 6.52 -4.81
C ILE A 15 15.69 7.03 -4.50
N SER A 16 16.38 7.52 -5.55
CA SER A 16 17.76 7.99 -5.43
C SER A 16 17.81 9.42 -4.89
N ARG A 17 18.56 9.62 -3.80
CA ARG A 17 18.84 10.96 -3.26
C ARG A 17 19.51 11.87 -4.28
N ALA A 18 20.33 11.31 -5.18
CA ALA A 18 21.05 12.08 -6.20
C ALA A 18 20.12 12.64 -7.30
N GLN A 19 18.95 12.03 -7.50
CA GLN A 19 17.96 12.44 -8.50
C GLN A 19 16.81 13.27 -7.90
N MET A 20 16.71 13.35 -6.58
CA MET A 20 15.67 14.07 -5.87
C MET A 20 16.08 15.53 -5.68
N THR A 21 15.27 16.46 -6.21
CA THR A 21 15.49 17.89 -5.92
C THR A 21 15.02 18.23 -4.50
N PRO A 22 15.63 19.23 -3.84
CA PRO A 22 15.19 19.65 -2.50
C PRO A 22 13.71 20.09 -2.45
N GLU A 23 13.19 20.66 -3.54
CA GLU A 23 11.78 21.06 -3.69
C GLU A 23 10.88 19.83 -3.66
N ARG A 24 11.20 18.83 -4.48
CA ARG A 24 10.42 17.59 -4.59
C ARG A 24 10.46 16.78 -3.29
N GLU A 25 11.62 16.73 -2.63
CA GLU A 25 11.75 16.11 -1.31
C GLU A 25 10.83 16.78 -0.28
N ARG A 26 10.79 18.11 -0.24
CA ARG A 26 9.89 18.86 0.64
C ARG A 26 8.41 18.57 0.36
N GLU A 27 8.02 18.43 -0.90
CA GLU A 27 6.65 18.07 -1.27
C GLU A 27 6.25 16.69 -0.70
N TYR A 28 7.10 15.67 -0.86
CA TYR A 28 6.86 14.34 -0.29
C TYR A 28 6.80 14.36 1.24
N VAL A 29 7.74 15.04 1.88
CA VAL A 29 7.77 15.17 3.34
C VAL A 29 6.51 15.87 3.86
N ALA A 30 6.09 16.96 3.23
CA ALA A 30 4.88 17.70 3.61
C ALA A 30 3.61 16.84 3.43
N ALA A 31 3.50 16.11 2.31
CA ALA A 31 2.38 15.22 2.05
C ALA A 31 2.30 14.10 3.11
N LEU A 32 3.41 13.40 3.36
CA LEU A 32 3.48 12.33 4.37
C LEU A 32 3.15 12.85 5.78
N SER A 33 3.68 14.03 6.16
CA SER A 33 3.38 14.67 7.45
C SER A 33 1.89 14.94 7.61
N THR A 34 1.30 15.61 6.62
CA THR A 34 -0.14 15.96 6.65
C THR A 34 -1.03 14.72 6.77
N ILE A 35 -0.71 13.67 6.01
CA ILE A 35 -1.53 12.46 5.96
C ILE A 35 -1.40 11.65 7.25
N VAL A 36 -0.19 11.43 7.77
CA VAL A 36 0.00 10.67 9.02
C VAL A 36 -0.57 11.44 10.23
N GLU A 37 -0.46 12.77 10.25
CA GLU A 37 -1.09 13.60 11.27
C GLU A 37 -2.61 13.54 11.24
N SER A 38 -3.24 13.43 10.07
CA SER A 38 -4.69 13.24 9.97
C SER A 38 -5.12 11.94 10.65
N GLY A 39 -4.48 10.82 10.34
CA GLY A 39 -4.76 9.53 10.97
C GLY A 39 -4.49 9.53 12.47
N GLN A 40 -3.38 10.13 12.90
CA GLN A 40 -3.03 10.28 14.31
C GLN A 40 -4.08 11.07 15.10
N LYS A 41 -4.59 12.18 14.54
CA LYS A 41 -5.66 12.98 15.15
C LYS A 41 -6.95 12.19 15.29
N MET A 42 -7.31 11.39 14.28
CA MET A 42 -8.47 10.50 14.34
C MET A 42 -8.33 9.48 15.49
N LEU A 43 -7.18 8.80 15.59
CA LEU A 43 -6.92 7.83 16.66
C LEU A 43 -6.94 8.50 18.04
N ALA A 44 -6.34 9.68 18.20
CA ALA A 44 -6.36 10.46 19.44
C ALA A 44 -7.78 10.87 19.84
N ALA A 45 -8.67 11.09 18.87
CA ALA A 45 -10.09 11.37 19.09
C ALA A 45 -10.95 10.11 19.36
N GLY A 46 -10.35 8.91 19.35
CA GLY A 46 -11.02 7.64 19.63
C GLY A 46 -11.61 6.95 18.41
N ALA A 47 -11.24 7.35 17.19
CA ALA A 47 -11.64 6.62 15.99
C ALA A 47 -11.02 5.21 15.97
N SER A 48 -11.67 4.28 15.26
CA SER A 48 -11.16 2.92 15.07
C SER A 48 -9.90 2.91 14.20
N ALA A 49 -9.04 1.91 14.40
CA ALA A 49 -7.89 1.68 13.52
C ALA A 49 -8.31 1.56 12.05
N LEU A 50 -9.42 0.86 11.79
CA LEU A 50 -9.94 0.67 10.45
C LEU A 50 -10.37 1.99 9.78
N ASP A 51 -10.97 2.92 10.53
CA ASP A 51 -11.32 4.25 10.00
C ASP A 51 -10.07 5.09 9.73
N ALA A 52 -9.09 5.05 10.63
CA ALA A 52 -7.85 5.80 10.50
C ALA A 52 -7.01 5.33 9.29
N VAL A 53 -6.86 4.01 9.07
CA VAL A 53 -6.12 3.50 7.90
C VAL A 53 -6.86 3.74 6.59
N THR A 54 -8.20 3.62 6.59
CA THR A 54 -9.02 3.91 5.41
C THR A 54 -8.88 5.36 4.99
N GLU A 55 -8.98 6.30 5.93
CA GLU A 55 -8.83 7.74 5.65
C GLU A 55 -7.40 8.09 5.22
N ALA A 56 -6.37 7.53 5.88
CA ALA A 56 -4.98 7.77 5.49
C ALA A 56 -4.71 7.30 4.05
N VAL A 57 -5.19 6.11 3.66
CA VAL A 57 -5.03 5.61 2.29
C VAL A 57 -5.88 6.43 1.31
N ARG A 58 -7.10 6.87 1.68
CA ARG A 58 -7.88 7.78 0.85
C ARG A 58 -7.13 9.08 0.56
N LEU A 59 -6.47 9.66 1.56
CA LEU A 59 -5.65 10.87 1.36
C LEU A 59 -4.42 10.61 0.50
N LEU A 60 -3.80 9.43 0.60
CA LEU A 60 -2.72 9.01 -0.30
C LEU A 60 -3.22 8.83 -1.74
N GLU A 61 -4.42 8.30 -1.96
CA GLU A 61 -5.06 8.19 -3.29
C GLU A 61 -5.40 9.56 -3.90
N GLU A 62 -5.67 10.59 -3.09
CA GLU A 62 -5.93 11.96 -3.55
C GLU A 62 -4.64 12.74 -3.86
N CYS A 63 -3.47 12.21 -3.46
CA CYS A 63 -2.19 12.88 -3.64
C CYS A 63 -1.49 12.40 -4.92
N PRO A 64 -1.31 13.25 -5.95
CA PRO A 64 -0.73 12.85 -7.23
C PRO A 64 0.76 12.45 -7.16
N LEU A 65 1.41 12.64 -6.02
CA LEU A 65 2.79 12.24 -5.80
C LEU A 65 2.95 10.70 -5.74
N PHE A 66 1.90 9.98 -5.34
CA PHE A 66 1.97 8.54 -5.08
C PHE A 66 1.27 7.72 -6.17
N ASN A 67 1.62 6.44 -6.26
CA ASN A 67 1.05 5.52 -7.24
C ASN A 67 -0.22 4.84 -6.68
N ALA A 68 -1.27 5.62 -6.48
CA ALA A 68 -2.61 5.15 -6.14
C ALA A 68 -3.61 6.26 -6.47
N GLY A 69 -4.82 5.94 -6.89
CA GLY A 69 -5.82 6.94 -7.26
C GLY A 69 -5.27 8.00 -8.21
N MET A 70 -5.33 9.28 -7.82
CA MET A 70 -4.73 10.40 -8.58
C MET A 70 -3.21 10.27 -8.58
N GLY A 71 -2.61 9.99 -9.72
CA GLY A 71 -1.17 9.72 -9.84
C GLY A 71 -0.82 8.24 -10.00
N ALA A 72 -1.84 7.40 -10.18
CA ALA A 72 -1.65 6.01 -10.55
C ALA A 72 -0.90 5.87 -11.88
N VAL A 73 -0.09 4.83 -11.99
CA VAL A 73 0.62 4.49 -13.23
C VAL A 73 -0.33 3.99 -14.31
N PHE A 74 0.12 4.06 -15.56
CA PHE A 74 -0.63 3.57 -16.71
C PHE A 74 -0.39 2.08 -16.99
N THR A 75 -1.43 1.41 -17.46
CA THR A 75 -1.33 0.14 -18.15
C THR A 75 -0.63 0.31 -19.51
N ARG A 76 -0.31 -0.80 -20.19
CA ARG A 76 0.20 -0.79 -21.57
C ARG A 76 -0.74 -0.08 -22.55
N ASP A 77 -2.06 -0.16 -22.32
CA ASP A 77 -3.08 0.42 -23.19
C ASP A 77 -3.39 1.87 -22.84
N GLN A 78 -2.51 2.50 -22.01
CA GLN A 78 -2.64 3.89 -21.61
C GLN A 78 -3.96 4.17 -20.85
N THR A 79 -4.38 3.22 -20.03
CA THR A 79 -5.51 3.35 -19.10
C THR A 79 -5.01 3.14 -17.66
N HIS A 80 -5.83 3.44 -16.66
CA HIS A 80 -5.55 3.12 -15.26
C HIS A 80 -6.43 1.97 -14.79
N GLU A 81 -5.84 1.03 -14.08
CA GLU A 81 -6.51 -0.05 -13.36
C GLU A 81 -6.00 -0.04 -11.93
N LEU A 82 -6.93 0.08 -10.97
CA LEU A 82 -6.63 0.35 -9.58
C LEU A 82 -7.06 -0.84 -8.71
N ASP A 83 -6.28 -1.09 -7.66
CA ASP A 83 -6.49 -2.18 -6.71
C ASP A 83 -6.43 -1.63 -5.29
N ALA A 84 -7.26 -2.14 -4.38
CA ALA A 84 -7.21 -1.78 -2.96
C ALA A 84 -7.72 -2.90 -2.06
N CYS A 85 -7.24 -2.91 -0.81
CA CYS A 85 -7.68 -3.80 0.25
C CYS A 85 -7.73 -3.05 1.58
N VAL A 86 -8.70 -3.41 2.41
CA VAL A 86 -8.75 -3.07 3.83
C VAL A 86 -9.00 -4.33 4.65
N MET A 87 -8.41 -4.41 5.85
CA MET A 87 -8.60 -5.55 6.74
C MET A 87 -8.69 -5.11 8.20
N ASP A 88 -9.69 -5.63 8.90
CA ASP A 88 -9.91 -5.43 10.33
C ASP A 88 -9.30 -6.59 11.12
N GLY A 89 -8.38 -6.29 12.01
CA GLY A 89 -7.66 -7.28 12.81
C GLY A 89 -8.47 -7.91 13.94
N TYR A 90 -9.56 -7.26 14.36
CA TYR A 90 -10.44 -7.80 15.40
C TYR A 90 -11.32 -8.92 14.87
N SER A 91 -11.99 -8.69 13.75
CA SER A 91 -12.94 -9.63 13.16
C SER A 91 -12.33 -10.55 12.10
N LEU A 92 -11.12 -10.23 11.62
CA LEU A 92 -10.48 -10.80 10.44
C LEU A 92 -11.27 -10.58 9.15
N GLN A 93 -12.25 -9.68 9.16
CA GLN A 93 -12.98 -9.31 7.96
C GLN A 93 -12.07 -8.46 7.05
N ALA A 94 -12.16 -8.72 5.76
CA ALA A 94 -11.45 -7.96 4.74
C ALA A 94 -12.40 -7.59 3.62
N GLY A 95 -12.09 -6.50 2.95
CA GLY A 95 -12.74 -6.08 1.72
C GLY A 95 -11.71 -5.61 0.73
N ALA A 96 -11.88 -5.99 -0.53
CA ALA A 96 -10.94 -5.65 -1.58
C ALA A 96 -11.63 -5.43 -2.92
N VAL A 97 -11.00 -4.58 -3.75
CA VAL A 97 -11.37 -4.39 -5.16
C VAL A 97 -10.11 -4.48 -6.02
N ALA A 98 -10.25 -5.04 -7.22
CA ALA A 98 -9.13 -5.12 -8.18
C ALA A 98 -9.58 -4.81 -9.61
N GLY A 99 -8.68 -4.17 -10.38
CA GLY A 99 -8.91 -3.82 -11.77
C GLY A 99 -10.03 -2.80 -11.99
N VAL A 100 -10.33 -1.96 -11.00
CA VAL A 100 -11.33 -0.89 -11.13
C VAL A 100 -10.75 0.30 -11.86
N LYS A 101 -11.56 0.97 -12.70
CA LYS A 101 -11.14 2.04 -13.63
C LYS A 101 -11.84 3.37 -13.37
N HIS A 102 -12.98 3.33 -12.69
CA HIS A 102 -13.93 4.46 -12.64
C HIS A 102 -14.36 4.81 -11.20
N LEU A 103 -13.59 4.40 -10.20
CA LEU A 103 -13.82 4.74 -8.80
C LEU A 103 -12.70 5.65 -8.30
N ARG A 104 -13.05 6.86 -7.86
CA ARG A 104 -12.08 7.87 -7.43
C ARG A 104 -11.16 7.37 -6.31
N ASN A 105 -11.75 6.68 -5.33
CA ASN A 105 -11.05 6.14 -4.17
C ASN A 105 -11.30 4.63 -4.04
N PRO A 106 -10.46 3.79 -4.64
CA PRO A 106 -10.58 2.33 -4.54
C PRO A 106 -10.63 1.80 -3.09
N VAL A 107 -9.91 2.43 -2.15
CA VAL A 107 -9.93 2.04 -0.74
C VAL A 107 -11.33 2.19 -0.11
N LEU A 108 -12.12 3.19 -0.51
CA LEU A 108 -13.50 3.32 -0.05
C LEU A 108 -14.39 2.23 -0.61
N ALA A 109 -14.18 1.82 -1.86
CA ALA A 109 -14.88 0.68 -2.45
C ALA A 109 -14.52 -0.63 -1.74
N ALA A 110 -13.24 -0.85 -1.43
CA ALA A 110 -12.79 -1.98 -0.62
C ALA A 110 -13.45 -1.98 0.75
N ARG A 111 -13.58 -0.82 1.40
CA ARG A 111 -14.31 -0.67 2.66
C ARG A 111 -15.80 -1.03 2.52
N LEU A 112 -16.47 -0.62 1.45
CA LEU A 112 -17.86 -1.01 1.17
C LEU A 112 -18.00 -2.51 0.97
N VAL A 113 -17.06 -3.17 0.30
CA VAL A 113 -17.06 -4.64 0.15
C VAL A 113 -17.02 -5.31 1.52
N LEU A 114 -16.15 -4.85 2.43
CA LEU A 114 -16.07 -5.36 3.80
C LEU A 114 -17.38 -5.18 4.57
N GLU A 115 -18.01 -4.00 4.47
CA GLU A 115 -19.14 -3.64 5.33
C GLU A 115 -20.50 -4.05 4.78
N LYS A 116 -20.66 -4.13 3.46
CA LYS A 116 -21.96 -4.22 2.78
C LYS A 116 -22.11 -5.46 1.91
N SER A 117 -21.11 -6.34 1.89
CA SER A 117 -21.20 -7.59 1.12
C SER A 117 -20.77 -8.82 1.94
N PRO A 118 -21.20 -10.02 1.56
CA PRO A 118 -20.69 -11.26 2.14
C PRO A 118 -19.35 -11.68 1.50
N HIS A 119 -18.84 -10.93 0.52
CA HIS A 119 -17.64 -11.25 -0.24
C HIS A 119 -16.42 -10.51 0.31
N VAL A 120 -15.24 -11.04 0.03
CA VAL A 120 -13.96 -10.41 0.38
C VAL A 120 -13.40 -9.59 -0.77
N LEU A 121 -13.53 -10.06 -2.01
CA LEU A 121 -12.93 -9.43 -3.18
C LEU A 121 -13.92 -9.36 -4.34
N LEU A 122 -14.11 -8.17 -4.88
CA LEU A 122 -14.83 -7.92 -6.13
C LEU A 122 -13.87 -7.33 -7.17
N ILE A 123 -14.10 -7.60 -8.48
CA ILE A 123 -13.20 -7.16 -9.55
C ILE A 123 -13.91 -6.39 -10.66
N GLY A 124 -13.17 -5.48 -11.31
CA GLY A 124 -13.56 -4.79 -12.54
C GLY A 124 -14.94 -4.12 -12.45
N GLU A 125 -15.71 -4.22 -13.53
CA GLU A 125 -17.04 -3.59 -13.63
C GLU A 125 -18.02 -4.07 -12.55
N GLY A 126 -17.91 -5.33 -12.11
CA GLY A 126 -18.72 -5.84 -11.02
C GLY A 126 -18.48 -5.11 -9.69
N ALA A 127 -17.21 -4.83 -9.38
CA ALA A 127 -16.83 -4.03 -8.22
C ALA A 127 -17.30 -2.56 -8.33
N GLU A 128 -17.19 -1.98 -9.53
CA GLU A 128 -17.65 -0.61 -9.78
C GLU A 128 -19.16 -0.48 -9.63
N ASN A 129 -19.93 -1.38 -10.22
CA ASN A 129 -21.39 -1.39 -10.14
C ASN A 129 -21.85 -1.58 -8.68
N PHE A 130 -21.18 -2.44 -7.92
CA PHE A 130 -21.44 -2.59 -6.48
C PHE A 130 -21.18 -1.30 -5.73
N ALA A 131 -20.03 -0.65 -5.92
CA ALA A 131 -19.67 0.58 -5.23
C ALA A 131 -20.62 1.75 -5.60
N ILE A 132 -21.00 1.87 -6.89
CA ILE A 132 -21.95 2.88 -7.37
C ILE A 132 -23.35 2.66 -6.78
N SER A 133 -23.81 1.41 -6.67
CA SER A 133 -25.10 1.10 -6.03
C SER A 133 -25.15 1.45 -4.55
N HIS A 134 -23.97 1.62 -3.91
CA HIS A 134 -23.81 2.05 -2.52
C HIS A 134 -23.41 3.53 -2.38
N GLY A 135 -23.61 4.33 -3.45
CA GLY A 135 -23.51 5.81 -3.40
C GLY A 135 -22.16 6.37 -3.83
N MET A 136 -21.19 5.56 -4.30
CA MET A 136 -19.97 6.12 -4.90
C MET A 136 -20.26 6.68 -6.28
N ALA A 137 -19.63 7.83 -6.60
CA ALA A 137 -19.73 8.41 -7.93
C ALA A 137 -18.80 7.70 -8.92
N ARG A 138 -19.28 7.50 -10.16
CA ARG A 138 -18.43 7.10 -11.28
C ARG A 138 -17.60 8.30 -11.74
N VAL A 139 -16.31 8.08 -12.02
CA VAL A 139 -15.41 9.10 -12.57
C VAL A 139 -14.81 8.64 -13.89
N ASP A 140 -14.33 9.59 -14.70
CA ASP A 140 -13.60 9.28 -15.91
C ASP A 140 -12.20 8.77 -15.58
N ASN A 141 -11.70 7.82 -16.39
CA ASN A 141 -10.39 7.20 -16.15
C ASN A 141 -9.22 8.19 -16.24
N ASP A 142 -9.38 9.26 -17.04
CA ASP A 142 -8.38 10.33 -17.19
C ASP A 142 -8.17 11.16 -15.90
N LEU A 143 -9.08 11.06 -14.93
CA LEU A 143 -8.91 11.70 -13.62
C LEU A 143 -7.60 11.31 -12.92
N PHE A 144 -7.14 10.08 -13.14
CA PHE A 144 -5.95 9.54 -12.50
C PHE A 144 -4.65 9.92 -13.19
N SER A 145 -4.75 10.52 -14.40
CA SER A 145 -3.62 10.81 -15.27
C SER A 145 -2.80 11.98 -14.77
N THR A 146 -1.47 11.83 -14.81
CA THR A 146 -0.53 12.95 -14.64
C THR A 146 0.47 12.97 -15.80
N PRO A 147 1.01 14.15 -16.17
CA PRO A 147 2.03 14.25 -17.21
C PRO A 147 3.29 13.42 -16.89
N GLU A 148 3.66 13.34 -15.61
CA GLU A 148 4.79 12.55 -15.15
C GLU A 148 4.58 11.05 -15.41
N ARG A 149 3.40 10.52 -15.10
CA ARG A 149 3.07 9.10 -15.33
C ARG A 149 2.97 8.76 -16.80
N LEU A 150 2.50 9.69 -17.63
CA LEU A 150 2.48 9.50 -19.08
C LEU A 150 3.89 9.43 -19.65
N LEU A 151 4.81 10.31 -19.20
CA LEU A 151 6.21 10.25 -19.59
C LEU A 151 6.86 8.92 -19.19
N GLN A 152 6.64 8.45 -17.97
CA GLN A 152 7.13 7.16 -17.51
C GLN A 152 6.64 5.99 -18.39
N LEU A 153 5.37 6.01 -18.82
CA LEU A 153 4.87 5.00 -19.75
C LEU A 153 5.59 5.06 -21.12
N GLN A 154 5.81 6.28 -21.64
CA GLN A 154 6.51 6.46 -22.93
C GLN A 154 7.95 5.95 -22.86
N GLU A 155 8.66 6.25 -21.78
CA GLU A 155 10.02 5.76 -21.54
C GLU A 155 10.05 4.23 -21.41
N ALA A 156 9.13 3.64 -20.65
CA ALA A 156 9.02 2.19 -20.51
C ALA A 156 8.74 1.49 -21.85
N LYS A 157 7.90 2.08 -22.71
CA LYS A 157 7.63 1.57 -24.06
C LYS A 157 8.83 1.71 -25.00
N ALA A 158 9.57 2.83 -24.92
CA ALA A 158 10.74 3.09 -25.76
C ALA A 158 11.94 2.21 -25.39
N GLY A 159 12.10 1.86 -24.12
CA GLY A 159 13.15 0.95 -23.65
C GLY A 159 13.03 -0.49 -24.13
N GLY A 160 11.96 -0.84 -24.82
CA GLY A 160 11.78 -2.17 -25.43
C GLY A 160 11.61 -3.33 -24.43
N GLU A 161 11.47 -3.05 -23.16
CA GLU A 161 11.30 -4.06 -22.12
C GLU A 161 9.82 -4.44 -21.95
N ILE A 162 9.35 -5.24 -22.92
CA ILE A 162 8.28 -6.18 -22.64
C ILE A 162 8.96 -7.39 -22.01
N ILE A 163 8.97 -7.49 -20.71
CA ILE A 163 9.36 -8.73 -20.06
C ILE A 163 8.16 -9.69 -20.14
N LEU A 164 8.00 -10.27 -21.31
CA LEU A 164 7.30 -11.51 -21.55
C LEU A 164 8.36 -12.52 -21.97
N ASP A 165 9.17 -13.00 -21.05
CA ASP A 165 9.83 -14.27 -21.24
C ASP A 165 10.35 -14.86 -19.92
N HIS A 166 10.40 -16.20 -19.84
CA HIS A 166 10.67 -17.02 -18.68
C HIS A 166 12.10 -16.94 -18.11
N HIS A 167 12.87 -15.95 -18.46
CA HIS A 167 14.15 -15.67 -17.84
C HIS A 167 13.99 -14.52 -16.84
N ALA A 168 14.20 -14.86 -15.57
CA ALA A 168 14.17 -13.97 -14.43
C ALA A 168 15.29 -12.90 -14.48
N ALA A 169 15.21 -11.99 -15.45
CA ALA A 169 15.96 -10.74 -15.35
C ALA A 169 15.32 -9.91 -14.22
N PRO A 170 16.11 -9.31 -13.32
CA PRO A 170 15.58 -8.40 -12.33
C PRO A 170 14.78 -7.31 -13.05
N LEU A 171 13.51 -7.14 -12.68
CA LEU A 171 12.70 -6.01 -13.15
C LEU A 171 13.47 -4.72 -12.83
N ASP A 172 13.66 -3.83 -13.83
CA ASP A 172 14.33 -2.55 -13.61
C ASP A 172 13.62 -1.83 -12.44
N GLU A 173 14.37 -1.50 -11.41
CA GLU A 173 13.83 -0.83 -10.21
C GLU A 173 13.17 0.51 -10.55
N ARG A 174 13.56 1.17 -11.67
CA ARG A 174 12.94 2.39 -12.17
C ARG A 174 11.48 2.22 -12.60
N GLN A 175 11.04 1.00 -12.91
CA GLN A 175 9.66 0.69 -13.28
C GLN A 175 8.78 0.35 -12.06
N LYS A 176 9.39 0.20 -10.89
CA LYS A 176 8.72 -0.16 -9.63
C LYS A 176 8.32 1.10 -8.88
N MET A 177 7.23 1.74 -9.28
CA MET A 177 6.68 2.88 -8.53
C MET A 177 5.61 2.37 -7.57
N GLY A 178 5.84 2.64 -6.30
CA GLY A 178 5.29 1.98 -5.14
C GLY A 178 3.81 2.17 -4.86
N THR A 179 3.20 1.13 -4.38
CA THR A 179 1.91 1.02 -3.68
C THR A 179 1.85 1.96 -2.46
N VAL A 180 0.69 2.45 -2.10
CA VAL A 180 0.46 3.19 -0.85
C VAL A 180 -0.23 2.33 0.21
N GLY A 181 -0.02 2.64 1.49
CA GLY A 181 -0.71 1.92 2.55
C GLY A 181 -0.62 2.56 3.91
N ALA A 182 -1.43 2.03 4.83
CA ALA A 182 -1.46 2.41 6.21
C ALA A 182 -1.73 1.21 7.12
N VAL A 183 -1.16 1.21 8.30
CA VAL A 183 -1.42 0.28 9.40
C VAL A 183 -1.61 1.06 10.69
N ALA A 184 -2.53 0.62 11.56
CA ALA A 184 -2.79 1.31 12.81
C ALA A 184 -3.16 0.36 13.94
N LEU A 185 -2.88 0.81 15.17
CA LEU A 185 -3.41 0.31 16.43
C LEU A 185 -4.23 1.43 17.07
N ASP A 186 -5.49 1.16 17.43
CA ASP A 186 -6.34 2.14 18.10
C ASP A 186 -6.28 2.07 19.64
N LEU A 187 -6.97 3.00 20.31
CA LEU A 187 -7.04 3.05 21.78
C LEU A 187 -7.76 1.84 22.40
N ALA A 188 -8.57 1.13 21.64
CA ALA A 188 -9.23 -0.11 22.07
C ALA A 188 -8.35 -1.36 21.92
N GLY A 189 -7.17 -1.21 21.30
CA GLY A 189 -6.23 -2.31 21.08
C GLY A 189 -6.53 -3.10 19.79
N ASN A 190 -7.29 -2.53 18.85
CA ASN A 190 -7.57 -3.16 17.58
C ASN A 190 -6.57 -2.72 16.50
N LEU A 191 -6.15 -3.68 15.70
CA LEU A 191 -5.27 -3.49 14.55
C LEU A 191 -6.08 -3.39 13.26
N ALA A 192 -5.61 -2.59 12.31
CA ALA A 192 -6.13 -2.56 10.95
C ALA A 192 -5.06 -2.25 9.92
N ALA A 193 -5.28 -2.69 8.68
CA ALA A 193 -4.42 -2.41 7.53
C ALA A 193 -5.25 -1.96 6.34
N ALA A 194 -4.67 -1.09 5.51
CA ALA A 194 -5.19 -0.71 4.20
C ALA A 194 -4.05 -0.54 3.21
N THR A 195 -4.28 -0.93 1.95
CA THR A 195 -3.30 -0.86 0.87
C THR A 195 -4.02 -0.49 -0.42
N SER A 196 -3.42 0.38 -1.26
CA SER A 196 -3.97 0.78 -2.55
C SER A 196 -2.87 1.03 -3.59
N THR A 197 -3.16 0.78 -4.87
CA THR A 197 -2.16 0.90 -5.92
C THR A 197 -2.75 1.08 -7.32
N GLY A 198 -1.98 1.74 -8.20
CA GLY A 198 -2.13 1.67 -9.67
C GLY A 198 -1.38 0.49 -10.30
N GLY A 199 -0.63 -0.29 -9.52
CA GLY A 199 0.19 -1.40 -10.01
C GLY A 199 1.55 -0.96 -10.54
N MET A 200 1.99 -1.52 -11.66
CA MET A 200 3.28 -1.27 -12.32
C MET A 200 3.10 -0.49 -13.62
N THR A 201 4.01 0.44 -13.92
CA THR A 201 4.04 1.13 -15.21
C THR A 201 4.15 0.12 -16.35
N ASN A 202 3.35 0.33 -17.39
CA ASN A 202 3.29 -0.55 -18.57
C ASN A 202 2.81 -1.98 -18.27
N LYS A 203 2.11 -2.19 -17.14
CA LYS A 203 1.50 -3.50 -16.82
C LYS A 203 0.51 -3.95 -17.92
N LEU A 204 0.38 -5.25 -18.10
CA LEU A 204 -0.69 -5.79 -18.93
C LEU A 204 -2.06 -5.42 -18.34
N PRO A 205 -3.05 -5.04 -19.18
CA PRO A 205 -4.42 -4.92 -18.71
C PRO A 205 -4.89 -6.22 -18.03
N GLY A 206 -5.53 -6.04 -16.86
CA GLY A 206 -5.94 -7.16 -16.02
C GLY A 206 -4.87 -7.72 -15.08
N ARG A 207 -3.64 -7.19 -15.11
CA ARG A 207 -2.62 -7.56 -14.10
C ARG A 207 -3.00 -7.02 -12.73
N VAL A 208 -3.08 -7.90 -11.76
CA VAL A 208 -3.28 -7.60 -10.35
C VAL A 208 -2.03 -8.01 -9.56
N GLY A 209 -1.57 -7.16 -8.65
CA GLY A 209 -0.45 -7.42 -7.74
C GLY A 209 -0.91 -7.95 -6.38
N ASP A 210 -0.04 -7.81 -5.39
CA ASP A 210 -0.27 -8.23 -4.00
C ASP A 210 -1.27 -7.35 -3.25
N SER A 211 -1.39 -6.08 -3.62
CA SER A 211 -2.10 -5.05 -2.85
C SER A 211 -3.55 -5.39 -2.50
N PRO A 212 -4.40 -5.95 -3.41
CA PRO A 212 -5.78 -6.27 -3.08
C PRO A 212 -5.95 -7.66 -2.44
N LEU A 213 -4.88 -8.40 -2.22
CA LEU A 213 -4.93 -9.77 -1.72
C LEU A 213 -4.64 -9.82 -0.22
N PRO A 214 -5.65 -10.12 0.63
CA PRO A 214 -5.42 -10.33 2.06
C PRO A 214 -4.37 -11.42 2.30
N GLY A 215 -3.35 -11.08 3.10
CA GLY A 215 -2.23 -11.97 3.37
C GLY A 215 -1.02 -11.76 2.44
N ALA A 216 -1.19 -11.19 1.26
CA ALA A 216 -0.07 -10.90 0.36
C ALA A 216 0.44 -9.46 0.56
N GLY A 217 -0.37 -8.45 0.25
CA GLY A 217 -0.03 -7.04 0.33
C GLY A 217 -0.67 -6.29 1.50
N CYS A 218 -1.72 -6.84 2.09
CA CYS A 218 -2.49 -6.24 3.18
C CYS A 218 -2.92 -7.33 4.15
N TYR A 219 -2.63 -7.16 5.45
CA TYR A 219 -3.06 -8.11 6.47
C TYR A 219 -3.21 -7.44 7.84
N ALA A 220 -4.22 -7.84 8.62
CA ALA A 220 -4.35 -7.43 10.02
C ALA A 220 -4.96 -8.54 10.86
N ASN A 221 -4.37 -8.76 12.05
CA ASN A 221 -4.86 -9.71 13.05
C ASN A 221 -4.46 -9.22 14.45
N ASN A 222 -5.45 -9.02 15.34
CA ASN A 222 -5.20 -8.58 16.72
C ASN A 222 -4.34 -9.55 17.53
N ALA A 223 -4.24 -10.82 17.10
CA ALA A 223 -3.36 -11.79 17.74
C ALA A 223 -1.87 -11.57 17.44
N SER A 224 -1.55 -10.83 16.35
CA SER A 224 -0.16 -10.66 15.88
C SER A 224 0.15 -9.24 15.41
N VAL A 225 -0.26 -8.87 14.19
CA VAL A 225 0.28 -7.70 13.48
C VAL A 225 -0.69 -7.15 12.43
N ALA A 226 -0.59 -5.85 12.14
CA ALA A 226 -1.09 -5.22 10.90
C ALA A 226 0.09 -4.92 9.97
N VAL A 227 -0.04 -5.27 8.68
CA VAL A 227 1.02 -5.14 7.66
C VAL A 227 0.44 -4.57 6.37
N SER A 228 1.16 -3.61 5.76
CA SER A 228 0.94 -3.14 4.40
C SER A 228 2.24 -3.16 3.61
N CYS A 229 2.22 -3.78 2.43
CA CYS A 229 3.41 -4.07 1.62
C CYS A 229 3.49 -3.18 0.39
N THR A 230 4.71 -3.01 -0.14
CA THR A 230 5.00 -2.29 -1.38
C THR A 230 6.27 -2.84 -2.04
N GLY A 231 6.23 -3.13 -3.33
CA GLY A 231 7.40 -3.64 -4.06
C GLY A 231 7.05 -4.52 -5.24
N THR A 232 7.83 -5.58 -5.47
CA THR A 232 7.61 -6.55 -6.55
C THR A 232 6.42 -7.45 -6.23
N GLY A 233 5.21 -7.03 -6.63
CA GLY A 233 3.94 -7.66 -6.27
C GLY A 233 3.89 -9.17 -6.50
N GLU A 234 4.47 -9.65 -7.60
CA GLU A 234 4.56 -11.07 -7.95
C GLU A 234 5.30 -11.91 -6.91
N VAL A 235 6.34 -11.33 -6.27
CA VAL A 235 7.08 -12.03 -5.21
C VAL A 235 6.32 -11.96 -3.90
N PHE A 236 5.74 -10.81 -3.56
CA PHE A 236 4.90 -10.65 -2.37
C PHE A 236 3.69 -11.60 -2.40
N MET A 237 3.04 -11.79 -3.56
CA MET A 237 1.95 -12.78 -3.74
C MET A 237 2.43 -14.21 -3.53
N ARG A 238 3.54 -14.60 -4.18
CA ARG A 238 4.07 -15.98 -4.11
C ARG A 238 4.52 -16.37 -2.71
N THR A 239 4.93 -15.40 -1.90
CA THR A 239 5.38 -15.61 -0.51
C THR A 239 4.28 -15.37 0.52
N LEU A 240 3.12 -14.80 0.13
CA LEU A 240 2.10 -14.30 1.06
C LEU A 240 2.73 -13.40 2.14
N ALA A 241 3.54 -12.43 1.71
CA ALA A 241 4.51 -11.75 2.57
C ALA A 241 3.91 -11.14 3.84
N ALA A 242 2.71 -10.52 3.76
CA ALA A 242 2.06 -9.92 4.92
C ALA A 242 1.63 -10.99 5.93
N TYR A 243 1.05 -12.11 5.48
CA TYR A 243 0.65 -13.21 6.35
C TYR A 243 1.87 -14.00 6.88
N ASP A 244 2.94 -14.15 6.10
CA ASP A 244 4.16 -14.84 6.54
C ASP A 244 4.77 -14.18 7.78
N ILE A 245 4.72 -12.82 7.87
CA ILE A 245 5.12 -12.09 9.08
C ILE A 245 4.23 -12.47 10.27
N ALA A 246 2.91 -12.45 10.10
CA ALA A 246 1.99 -12.85 11.16
C ALA A 246 2.23 -14.30 11.60
N ALA A 247 2.43 -15.22 10.66
CA ALA A 247 2.72 -16.62 10.93
C ALA A 247 4.07 -16.82 11.66
N LEU A 248 5.10 -16.08 11.29
CA LEU A 248 6.39 -16.10 11.98
C LEU A 248 6.28 -15.59 13.44
N MET A 249 5.41 -14.61 13.69
CA MET A 249 5.13 -14.14 15.05
C MET A 249 4.27 -15.14 15.83
N GLU A 250 3.15 -15.60 15.27
CA GLU A 250 2.21 -16.50 15.94
C GLU A 250 2.78 -17.92 16.16
N TYR A 251 3.30 -18.53 15.12
CA TYR A 251 3.75 -19.92 15.14
C TYR A 251 5.25 -20.04 15.35
N GLY A 252 6.03 -19.09 14.81
CA GLY A 252 7.48 -19.05 14.94
C GLY A 252 7.96 -18.35 16.22
N GLN A 253 7.08 -17.71 16.97
CA GLN A 253 7.39 -16.95 18.20
C GLN A 253 8.48 -15.88 17.99
N LEU A 254 8.59 -15.34 16.78
CA LEU A 254 9.52 -14.25 16.48
C LEU A 254 8.96 -12.92 16.94
N SER A 255 9.86 -11.98 17.31
CA SER A 255 9.49 -10.59 17.49
C SER A 255 9.07 -9.98 16.15
N LEU A 256 8.29 -8.88 16.21
CA LEU A 256 7.91 -8.11 15.03
C LEU A 256 9.11 -7.76 14.15
N TYR A 257 10.18 -7.24 14.78
CA TYR A 257 11.42 -6.89 14.08
C TYR A 257 12.02 -8.11 13.35
N SER A 258 12.22 -9.22 14.05
CA SER A 258 12.86 -10.43 13.47
C SER A 258 12.00 -11.06 12.36
N ALA A 259 10.69 -11.05 12.50
CA ALA A 259 9.77 -11.55 11.46
C ALA A 259 9.83 -10.67 10.20
N CYS A 260 9.78 -9.35 10.36
CA CYS A 260 9.87 -8.40 9.25
C CYS A 260 11.23 -8.46 8.54
N GLU A 261 12.34 -8.47 9.30
CA GLU A 261 13.70 -8.60 8.75
C GLU A 261 13.85 -9.89 7.93
N ARG A 262 13.38 -11.02 8.47
CA ARG A 262 13.44 -12.32 7.77
C ARG A 262 12.69 -12.29 6.43
N VAL A 263 11.53 -11.68 6.38
CA VAL A 263 10.75 -11.59 5.14
C VAL A 263 11.42 -10.64 4.16
N VAL A 264 11.71 -9.40 4.58
CA VAL A 264 12.15 -8.33 3.68
C VAL A 264 13.61 -8.47 3.27
N MET A 265 14.50 -8.88 4.19
CA MET A 265 15.94 -8.91 3.94
C MET A 265 16.47 -10.27 3.49
N GLU A 266 15.72 -11.36 3.72
CA GLU A 266 16.16 -12.70 3.35
C GLU A 266 15.25 -13.35 2.30
N LYS A 267 13.92 -13.51 2.59
CA LYS A 267 13.02 -14.27 1.71
C LYS A 267 12.73 -13.58 0.39
N LEU A 268 12.42 -12.28 0.41
CA LEU A 268 12.12 -11.53 -0.83
C LEU A 268 13.34 -11.48 -1.76
N PRO A 269 14.56 -11.09 -1.32
CA PRO A 269 15.73 -11.07 -2.18
C PRO A 269 16.11 -12.44 -2.74
N ALA A 270 15.94 -13.53 -1.97
CA ALA A 270 16.19 -14.89 -2.44
C ALA A 270 15.33 -15.29 -3.66
N LEU A 271 14.21 -14.61 -3.88
CA LEU A 271 13.32 -14.81 -5.02
C LEU A 271 13.41 -13.67 -6.05
N GLY A 272 14.41 -12.80 -5.93
CA GLY A 272 14.60 -11.63 -6.79
C GLY A 272 13.60 -10.49 -6.53
N GLY A 273 12.94 -10.49 -5.37
CA GLY A 273 12.00 -9.44 -4.98
C GLY A 273 12.67 -8.26 -4.28
N SER A 274 12.20 -7.05 -4.57
CA SER A 274 12.59 -5.85 -3.85
C SER A 274 11.35 -5.07 -3.42
N GLY A 275 11.51 -4.27 -2.36
CA GLY A 275 10.44 -3.47 -1.79
C GLY A 275 10.59 -3.31 -0.29
N GLY A 276 9.47 -3.08 0.37
CA GLY A 276 9.37 -2.90 1.81
C GLY A 276 7.95 -3.08 2.32
N LEU A 277 7.79 -2.82 3.58
CA LEU A 277 6.49 -2.85 4.23
C LEU A 277 6.48 -1.94 5.47
N ILE A 278 5.30 -1.67 5.95
CA ILE A 278 5.09 -1.10 7.27
C ILE A 278 4.32 -2.11 8.12
N ALA A 279 4.68 -2.20 9.40
CA ALA A 279 4.06 -3.14 10.32
C ALA A 279 3.90 -2.54 11.72
N VAL A 280 2.75 -2.84 12.37
CA VAL A 280 2.44 -2.46 13.75
C VAL A 280 1.89 -3.68 14.48
N ASP A 281 2.46 -4.02 15.64
CA ASP A 281 1.93 -5.09 16.48
C ASP A 281 0.93 -4.59 17.54
N ARG A 282 0.36 -5.51 18.28
CA ARG A 282 -0.63 -5.21 19.33
C ARG A 282 -0.05 -4.46 20.54
N GLU A 283 1.26 -4.44 20.71
CA GLU A 283 1.97 -3.65 21.72
C GLU A 283 2.27 -2.21 21.26
N GLY A 284 1.99 -1.90 19.98
CA GLY A 284 2.25 -0.61 19.35
C GLY A 284 3.70 -0.43 18.90
N ASN A 285 4.46 -1.51 18.76
CA ASN A 285 5.77 -1.45 18.11
C ASN A 285 5.61 -1.24 16.61
N VAL A 286 6.44 -0.36 16.02
CA VAL A 286 6.43 0.00 14.61
C VAL A 286 7.73 -0.45 13.96
N VAL A 287 7.63 -1.16 12.83
CA VAL A 287 8.78 -1.58 12.03
C VAL A 287 8.51 -1.26 10.56
N LEU A 288 9.48 -0.63 9.89
CA LEU A 288 9.34 -0.09 8.53
C LEU A 288 10.50 -0.55 7.62
N PRO A 289 10.73 -1.86 7.43
CA PRO A 289 11.89 -2.39 6.71
C PRO A 289 11.69 -2.29 5.20
N PHE A 290 12.79 -2.09 4.48
CA PHE A 290 12.83 -2.13 3.02
C PHE A 290 14.22 -2.51 2.52
N ASN A 291 14.27 -3.25 1.41
CA ASN A 291 15.50 -3.68 0.75
C ASN A 291 15.78 -2.94 -0.58
N SER A 292 14.92 -2.00 -0.96
CA SER A 292 15.10 -1.06 -2.08
C SER A 292 16.00 0.14 -1.72
N GLU A 293 16.25 1.07 -2.64
CA GLU A 293 17.05 2.29 -2.38
C GLU A 293 16.35 3.24 -1.40
N GLY A 294 15.01 3.32 -1.47
CA GLY A 294 14.22 4.16 -0.58
C GLY A 294 12.81 3.64 -0.39
N MET A 295 12.12 4.20 0.61
CA MET A 295 10.70 4.02 0.87
C MET A 295 10.14 5.30 1.47
N TYR A 296 9.15 5.91 0.83
CA TYR A 296 8.37 6.99 1.41
C TYR A 296 7.57 6.45 2.59
N ARG A 297 7.85 6.92 3.81
CA ARG A 297 7.26 6.38 5.02
C ARG A 297 7.11 7.43 6.11
N ALA A 298 6.08 7.28 6.92
CA ALA A 298 5.91 8.08 8.14
C ALA A 298 5.18 7.26 9.20
N TRP A 299 5.41 7.59 10.46
CA TRP A 299 4.66 7.02 11.57
C TRP A 299 4.54 8.00 12.72
N CYS A 300 3.52 7.83 13.57
CA CYS A 300 3.26 8.69 14.69
C CYS A 300 2.43 7.96 15.77
N ASN A 301 2.83 8.08 17.04
CA ASN A 301 1.90 7.76 18.12
C ASN A 301 0.87 8.89 18.29
N ALA A 302 -0.28 8.56 18.84
CA ALA A 302 -1.30 9.56 19.15
C ALA A 302 -0.74 10.60 20.14
N GLY A 303 -0.70 11.87 19.72
CA GLY A 303 -0.20 13.00 20.51
C GLY A 303 1.27 13.36 20.27
N ASP A 304 2.03 12.58 19.50
CA ASP A 304 3.43 12.84 19.22
C ASP A 304 3.64 13.59 17.89
N THR A 305 4.87 14.04 17.64
CA THR A 305 5.31 14.57 16.34
C THR A 305 5.62 13.42 15.39
N PRO A 306 5.19 13.48 14.12
CA PRO A 306 5.50 12.45 13.14
C PRO A 306 7.00 12.27 12.87
N THR A 307 7.40 11.02 12.70
CA THR A 307 8.70 10.65 12.13
C THR A 307 8.52 10.33 10.65
N ILE A 308 9.31 10.96 9.77
CA ILE A 308 9.21 10.83 8.32
C ILE A 308 10.56 10.37 7.78
N GLY A 309 10.54 9.42 6.84
CA GLY A 309 11.73 8.93 6.17
C GLY A 309 11.49 8.65 4.69
N ILE A 310 12.55 8.78 3.88
CA ILE A 310 12.55 8.47 2.45
C ILE A 310 13.68 7.51 2.13
N TYR A 311 14.89 7.83 2.53
CA TYR A 311 16.11 7.09 2.20
C TYR A 311 16.50 6.09 3.29
N ARG A 312 17.49 5.23 2.97
CA ARG A 312 18.25 4.49 3.98
C ARG A 312 19.13 5.46 4.76
N GLU A 313 19.22 5.24 6.06
CA GLU A 313 20.18 5.91 6.94
C GLU A 313 21.57 5.29 6.81
#